data_8d31d9c4d6fddbabd0d64c6236e9a8be
#
_entry.id   8d31d9c4d6fddbabd0d64c6236e9a8be
#
_cell.length_a   1.000
_cell.length_b   1.000
_cell.length_c   1.000
_cell.angle_alpha   90.00
_cell.angle_beta   90.00
_cell.angle_gamma   90.00
#
_symmetry.space_group_name_H-M   'P 1'
#
loop_
_entity.id
_entity.type
_entity.pdbx_description
1 polymer ?
#
loop_
_entity_poly.entity_id
_entity_poly.type
_entity_poly.pdbx_seq_one_letter_code
_entity_poly.pdbx_strand_id
1 'polypeptide(L)'
;MYDEVEAAWREGGGLLDGADEESVVRTVRGTVQVAKHYDLLIEQQVFNLAKYGEGEVLPDTHKDPVWVAQRLCMLQKLTNVPPQYVPDMVEQSGAGVLALTPASVLRSMLAVKDLVPNGDASHMVRVEPDLLLVDTTHLAYSGGDVMRTLREMPLPEPCVRLLVTEEPGLLLGKGGLVRTEQLREQALEHRDNLKAICEGVPEDGWLDVRSQRWFTNFFCGYY
;
A
#
# COMPACT_ATOMS: atom_id res chain seq x y z
N MET A 1 -11.98 8.32 25.74
CA MET A 1 -11.05 7.65 24.79
C MET A 1 -11.62 7.60 23.37
N TYR A 2 -12.75 6.92 23.09
CA TYR A 2 -13.30 6.89 21.71
C TYR A 2 -13.68 8.28 21.19
N ASP A 3 -14.38 9.07 22.02
CA ASP A 3 -14.81 10.44 21.66
C ASP A 3 -13.60 11.37 21.42
N GLU A 4 -12.53 11.22 22.19
CA GLU A 4 -11.29 11.99 22.05
C GLU A 4 -10.56 11.63 20.75
N VAL A 5 -10.54 10.33 20.40
CA VAL A 5 -9.95 9.85 19.14
C VAL A 5 -10.76 10.35 17.94
N GLU A 6 -12.10 10.29 18.02
CA GLU A 6 -12.95 10.82 16.96
C GLU A 6 -12.76 12.35 16.80
N ALA A 7 -12.70 13.08 17.90
CA ALA A 7 -12.42 14.52 17.89
C ALA A 7 -11.06 14.80 17.22
N ALA A 8 -10.01 14.06 17.58
CA ALA A 8 -8.68 14.21 16.98
C ALA A 8 -8.67 13.96 15.45
N TRP A 9 -9.46 12.99 14.96
CA TRP A 9 -9.63 12.77 13.53
C TRP A 9 -10.34 13.94 12.84
N ARG A 10 -11.40 14.49 13.45
CA ARG A 10 -12.14 15.64 12.91
C ARG A 10 -11.30 16.92 12.91
N GLU A 11 -10.61 17.21 14.02
CA GLU A 11 -9.70 18.36 14.15
C GLU A 11 -8.51 18.26 13.21
N GLY A 12 -8.05 17.03 12.97
CA GLY A 12 -6.94 16.74 12.06
C GLY A 12 -7.20 17.07 10.60
N GLY A 13 -8.42 17.46 10.21
CA GLY A 13 -8.69 18.03 8.89
C GLY A 13 -9.87 17.43 8.13
N GLY A 14 -10.91 17.07 8.82
CA GLY A 14 -12.21 16.88 8.19
C GLY A 14 -12.37 15.61 7.33
N LEU A 15 -11.50 14.64 7.48
CA LEU A 15 -11.52 13.45 6.62
C LEU A 15 -12.63 12.45 6.99
N LEU A 16 -13.23 12.62 8.15
CA LEU A 16 -14.46 11.94 8.53
C LEU A 16 -15.71 12.74 8.11
N ASP A 17 -15.55 13.97 7.63
CA ASP A 17 -16.66 14.78 7.15
C ASP A 17 -17.23 14.14 5.86
N GLY A 18 -18.49 13.73 5.93
CA GLY A 18 -19.15 13.00 4.84
C GLY A 18 -18.92 11.48 4.80
N ALA A 19 -18.11 10.94 5.72
CA ALA A 19 -18.01 9.49 5.88
C ALA A 19 -19.31 8.94 6.50
N ASP A 20 -19.68 7.74 6.09
CA ASP A 20 -20.79 7.03 6.72
C ASP A 20 -20.42 6.60 8.16
N GLU A 21 -21.44 6.35 8.98
CA GLU A 21 -21.26 6.00 10.39
C GLU A 21 -20.40 4.75 10.59
N GLU A 22 -20.53 3.77 9.71
CA GLU A 22 -19.74 2.52 9.78
C GLU A 22 -18.26 2.79 9.57
N SER A 23 -17.91 3.62 8.59
CA SER A 23 -16.53 4.05 8.32
C SER A 23 -15.93 4.83 9.48
N VAL A 24 -16.70 5.74 10.11
CA VAL A 24 -16.27 6.48 11.30
C VAL A 24 -15.97 5.51 12.44
N VAL A 25 -16.92 4.63 12.78
CA VAL A 25 -16.76 3.63 13.85
C VAL A 25 -15.55 2.73 13.59
N ARG A 26 -15.37 2.27 12.37
CA ARG A 26 -14.23 1.42 11.97
C ARG A 26 -12.91 2.15 12.16
N THR A 27 -12.81 3.40 11.71
CA THR A 27 -11.62 4.26 11.84
C THR A 27 -11.23 4.46 13.30
N VAL A 28 -12.19 4.89 14.13
CA VAL A 28 -11.96 5.16 15.56
C VAL A 28 -11.57 3.88 16.30
N ARG A 29 -12.27 2.76 16.03
CA ARG A 29 -11.95 1.46 16.64
C ARG A 29 -10.56 1.00 16.25
N GLY A 30 -10.20 1.04 14.96
CA GLY A 30 -8.87 0.67 14.46
C GLY A 30 -7.77 1.51 15.10
N THR A 31 -7.97 2.83 15.21
CA THR A 31 -7.01 3.73 15.88
C THR A 31 -6.76 3.34 17.34
N VAL A 32 -7.82 3.05 18.09
CA VAL A 32 -7.71 2.58 19.49
C VAL A 32 -6.99 1.22 19.54
N GLN A 33 -7.21 0.36 18.58
CA GLN A 33 -6.53 -0.94 18.47
C GLN A 33 -5.04 -0.77 18.23
N VAL A 34 -4.64 0.06 17.25
CA VAL A 34 -3.23 0.41 17.00
C VAL A 34 -2.57 0.94 18.28
N ALA A 35 -3.21 1.85 19.00
CA ALA A 35 -2.67 2.38 20.25
C ALA A 35 -2.50 1.31 21.33
N LYS A 36 -3.42 0.35 21.43
CA LYS A 36 -3.33 -0.77 22.39
C LYS A 36 -2.23 -1.78 22.03
N HIS A 37 -1.98 -1.97 20.75
CA HIS A 37 -0.96 -2.91 20.26
C HIS A 37 0.38 -2.24 20.02
N TYR A 38 0.55 -0.99 20.43
CA TYR A 38 1.70 -0.16 20.12
C TYR A 38 3.04 -0.83 20.51
N ASP A 39 3.10 -1.49 21.65
CA ASP A 39 4.31 -2.19 22.11
C ASP A 39 4.74 -3.32 21.15
N LEU A 40 3.75 -4.12 20.69
CA LEU A 40 4.01 -5.19 19.72
C LEU A 40 4.43 -4.63 18.36
N LEU A 41 3.83 -3.49 17.96
CA LEU A 41 4.15 -2.82 16.70
C LEU A 41 5.57 -2.21 16.74
N ILE A 42 6.04 -1.75 17.89
CA ILE A 42 7.43 -1.29 18.07
C ILE A 42 8.41 -2.45 17.94
N GLU A 43 8.14 -3.60 18.56
CA GLU A 43 8.99 -4.78 18.42
C GLU A 43 9.11 -5.21 16.94
N GLN A 44 7.99 -5.15 16.21
CA GLN A 44 7.94 -5.46 14.79
C GLN A 44 8.68 -4.40 13.96
N GLN A 45 8.65 -3.13 14.36
CA GLN A 45 9.44 -2.06 13.75
C GLN A 45 10.94 -2.31 13.86
N VAL A 46 11.43 -2.70 15.03
CA VAL A 46 12.86 -3.02 15.23
C VAL A 46 13.29 -4.10 14.23
N PHE A 47 12.46 -5.11 14.01
CA PHE A 47 12.71 -6.15 13.01
C PHE A 47 12.74 -5.58 11.58
N ASN A 48 11.78 -4.71 11.23
CA ASN A 48 11.70 -4.10 9.92
C ASN A 48 12.85 -3.11 9.67
N LEU A 49 13.27 -2.34 10.67
CA LEU A 49 14.45 -1.47 10.60
C LEU A 49 15.74 -2.25 10.35
N ALA A 50 15.89 -3.40 11.01
CA ALA A 50 17.02 -4.31 10.77
C ALA A 50 17.02 -4.87 9.33
N LYS A 51 15.83 -4.98 8.71
CA LYS A 51 15.66 -5.52 7.36
C LYS A 51 15.81 -4.46 6.27
N TYR A 52 15.31 -3.25 6.49
CA TYR A 52 15.19 -2.20 5.47
C TYR A 52 16.08 -0.98 5.71
N GLY A 53 16.73 -0.88 6.86
CA GLY A 53 17.81 0.08 7.13
C GLY A 53 17.41 1.53 7.40
N GLU A 54 16.14 1.92 7.38
CA GLU A 54 15.72 3.29 7.58
C GLU A 54 14.51 3.43 8.51
N GLY A 55 14.58 4.39 9.42
CA GLY A 55 13.49 4.83 10.29
C GLY A 55 13.98 5.21 11.69
N GLU A 56 13.43 6.28 12.23
CA GLU A 56 13.65 6.61 13.64
C GLU A 56 12.84 5.65 14.52
N VAL A 57 13.51 5.08 15.54
CA VAL A 57 12.80 4.31 16.57
C VAL A 57 11.88 5.24 17.32
N LEU A 58 10.58 4.95 17.27
CA LEU A 58 9.60 5.71 18.03
C LEU A 58 9.84 5.50 19.52
N PRO A 59 9.88 6.57 20.33
CA PRO A 59 10.03 6.41 21.77
C PRO A 59 8.80 5.74 22.40
N ASP A 60 9.01 4.99 23.48
CA ASP A 60 7.98 4.24 24.22
C ASP A 60 6.81 5.10 24.75
N THR A 61 6.90 6.42 24.60
CA THR A 61 5.94 7.40 25.13
C THR A 61 4.70 7.61 24.29
N HIS A 62 4.60 7.01 23.11
CA HIS A 62 3.53 7.30 22.15
C HIS A 62 2.36 6.30 22.17
N LYS A 63 1.97 5.85 23.37
CA LYS A 63 0.76 5.02 23.58
C LYS A 63 -0.55 5.84 23.63
N ASP A 64 -0.47 7.16 23.46
CA ASP A 64 -1.63 8.03 23.47
C ASP A 64 -2.48 7.83 22.20
N PRO A 65 -3.72 7.35 22.32
CA PRO A 65 -4.61 7.16 21.17
C PRO A 65 -4.89 8.45 20.38
N VAL A 66 -4.82 9.61 21.02
CA VAL A 66 -5.00 10.92 20.35
C VAL A 66 -3.80 11.23 19.47
N TRP A 67 -2.58 11.00 19.96
CA TRP A 67 -1.37 11.12 19.13
C TRP A 67 -1.39 10.16 17.95
N VAL A 68 -1.76 8.88 18.18
CA VAL A 68 -1.91 7.90 17.09
C VAL A 68 -2.92 8.40 16.06
N ALA A 69 -4.09 8.91 16.49
CA ALA A 69 -5.09 9.47 15.58
C ALA A 69 -4.53 10.62 14.72
N GLN A 70 -3.76 11.53 15.31
CA GLN A 70 -3.13 12.65 14.59
C GLN A 70 -2.15 12.14 13.53
N ARG A 71 -1.35 11.11 13.84
CA ARG A 71 -0.41 10.49 12.88
C ARG A 71 -1.14 9.77 11.77
N LEU A 72 -2.17 8.99 12.08
CA LEU A 72 -2.99 8.32 11.07
C LEU A 72 -3.71 9.33 10.17
N CYS A 73 -4.21 10.44 10.75
CA CYS A 73 -4.81 11.52 9.97
C CYS A 73 -3.81 12.17 8.99
N MET A 74 -2.57 12.38 9.43
CA MET A 74 -1.49 12.88 8.55
C MET A 74 -1.23 11.89 7.40
N LEU A 75 -1.09 10.59 7.71
CA LEU A 75 -0.89 9.55 6.68
C LEU A 75 -2.06 9.55 5.68
N GLN A 76 -3.28 9.56 6.17
CA GLN A 76 -4.48 9.58 5.34
C GLN A 76 -4.47 10.75 4.34
N LYS A 77 -4.15 11.96 4.79
CA LYS A 77 -4.11 13.16 3.94
C LYS A 77 -3.06 13.06 2.84
N LEU A 78 -1.90 12.48 3.14
CA LEU A 78 -0.78 12.43 2.22
C LEU A 78 -0.89 11.25 1.23
N THR A 79 -1.50 10.15 1.65
CA THR A 79 -1.66 8.95 0.82
C THR A 79 -3.00 8.90 0.10
N ASN A 80 -3.99 9.68 0.56
CA ASN A 80 -5.38 9.63 0.09
C ASN A 80 -6.04 8.24 0.25
N VAL A 81 -5.54 7.43 1.17
CA VAL A 81 -6.17 6.14 1.52
C VAL A 81 -7.43 6.44 2.33
N PRO A 82 -8.58 5.77 2.08
CA PRO A 82 -9.77 5.98 2.88
C PRO A 82 -9.52 5.75 4.38
N PRO A 83 -10.04 6.62 5.28
CA PRO A 83 -9.65 6.65 6.69
C PRO A 83 -9.82 5.32 7.42
N GLN A 84 -10.85 4.54 7.07
CA GLN A 84 -11.12 3.24 7.69
C GLN A 84 -10.06 2.17 7.42
N TYR A 85 -9.16 2.38 6.44
CA TYR A 85 -8.08 1.44 6.11
C TYR A 85 -6.70 1.88 6.62
N VAL A 86 -6.57 3.13 7.08
CA VAL A 86 -5.27 3.65 7.54
C VAL A 86 -4.76 2.93 8.80
N PRO A 87 -5.60 2.59 9.79
CA PRO A 87 -5.15 1.75 10.90
C PRO A 87 -4.62 0.39 10.47
N ASP A 88 -5.27 -0.26 9.48
CA ASP A 88 -4.87 -1.56 8.96
C ASP A 88 -3.46 -1.50 8.32
N MET A 89 -3.10 -0.38 7.67
CA MET A 89 -1.74 -0.18 7.13
C MET A 89 -0.67 -0.23 8.21
N VAL A 90 -0.94 0.35 9.39
CA VAL A 90 -0.01 0.33 10.52
C VAL A 90 0.11 -1.08 11.11
N GLU A 91 -0.99 -1.81 11.21
CA GLU A 91 -0.97 -3.19 11.69
C GLU A 91 -0.19 -4.12 10.75
N GLN A 92 -0.22 -3.86 9.44
CA GLN A 92 0.51 -4.66 8.45
C GLN A 92 2.02 -4.38 8.44
N SER A 93 2.44 -3.12 8.53
CA SER A 93 3.84 -2.70 8.40
C SER A 93 4.52 -2.36 9.73
N GLY A 94 3.79 -2.48 10.83
CA GLY A 94 4.26 -2.10 12.16
C GLY A 94 4.28 -0.59 12.39
N ALA A 95 4.79 -0.17 13.54
CA ALA A 95 4.81 1.24 13.95
C ALA A 95 5.71 2.13 13.05
N GLY A 96 6.50 1.56 12.15
CA GLY A 96 7.40 2.30 11.25
C GLY A 96 6.71 3.39 10.46
N VAL A 97 5.51 3.14 9.94
CA VAL A 97 4.72 4.16 9.20
C VAL A 97 4.30 5.34 10.08
N LEU A 98 4.14 5.15 11.39
CA LEU A 98 3.83 6.25 12.31
C LEU A 98 5.04 7.18 12.54
N ALA A 99 6.26 6.67 12.33
CA ALA A 99 7.51 7.44 12.45
C ALA A 99 7.78 8.34 11.24
N LEU A 100 7.15 8.07 10.09
CA LEU A 100 7.42 8.78 8.86
C LEU A 100 7.10 10.27 8.96
N THR A 101 7.99 11.10 8.43
CA THR A 101 7.72 12.53 8.26
C THR A 101 6.79 12.76 7.06
N PRO A 102 6.03 13.87 7.03
CA PRO A 102 5.24 14.24 5.85
C PRO A 102 6.07 14.27 4.56
N ALA A 103 7.31 14.75 4.64
CA ALA A 103 8.22 14.81 3.49
C ALA A 103 8.63 13.41 3.00
N SER A 104 8.85 12.46 3.91
CA SER A 104 9.17 11.07 3.55
C SER A 104 7.98 10.40 2.85
N VAL A 105 6.78 10.52 3.43
CA VAL A 105 5.55 9.98 2.80
C VAL A 105 5.35 10.52 1.39
N LEU A 106 5.47 11.85 1.21
CA LEU A 106 5.31 12.47 -0.11
C LEU A 106 6.35 11.98 -1.11
N ARG A 107 7.62 11.84 -0.70
CA ARG A 107 8.68 11.32 -1.57
C ARG A 107 8.38 9.88 -2.01
N SER A 108 7.96 9.01 -1.09
CA SER A 108 7.60 7.63 -1.42
C SER A 108 6.39 7.57 -2.34
N MET A 109 5.34 8.38 -2.09
CA MET A 109 4.17 8.47 -2.97
C MET A 109 4.54 8.94 -4.39
N LEU A 110 5.44 9.90 -4.52
CA LEU A 110 5.94 10.35 -5.82
C LEU A 110 6.75 9.25 -6.51
N ALA A 111 7.64 8.57 -5.79
CA ALA A 111 8.43 7.46 -6.35
C ALA A 111 7.53 6.31 -6.87
N VAL A 112 6.47 5.96 -6.14
CA VAL A 112 5.48 4.97 -6.59
C VAL A 112 4.78 5.45 -7.88
N LYS A 113 4.36 6.72 -7.94
CA LYS A 113 3.71 7.30 -9.14
C LYS A 113 4.64 7.36 -10.33
N ASP A 114 5.93 7.64 -10.12
CA ASP A 114 6.93 7.66 -11.19
C ASP A 114 7.19 6.25 -11.76
N LEU A 115 7.17 5.22 -10.91
CA LEU A 115 7.33 3.83 -11.33
C LEU A 115 6.11 3.30 -12.09
N VAL A 116 4.90 3.66 -11.63
CA VAL A 116 3.63 3.18 -12.18
C VAL A 116 2.75 4.39 -12.56
N PRO A 117 3.09 5.08 -13.67
CA PRO A 117 2.29 6.21 -14.14
C PRO A 117 0.83 5.79 -14.38
N ASN A 118 -0.11 6.59 -13.89
CA ASN A 118 -1.55 6.32 -13.93
C ASN A 118 -2.01 5.09 -13.11
N GLY A 119 -1.13 4.49 -12.29
CA GLY A 119 -1.52 3.52 -11.27
C GLY A 119 -2.17 4.19 -10.07
N ASP A 120 -3.01 3.46 -9.34
CA ASP A 120 -3.58 3.94 -8.07
C ASP A 120 -2.57 3.79 -6.93
N ALA A 121 -1.73 4.82 -6.74
CA ALA A 121 -0.73 4.82 -5.68
C ALA A 121 -1.36 4.72 -4.27
N SER A 122 -2.57 5.25 -4.08
CA SER A 122 -3.29 5.15 -2.80
C SER A 122 -3.68 3.71 -2.50
N HIS A 123 -4.20 3.00 -3.50
CA HIS A 123 -4.49 1.58 -3.39
C HIS A 123 -3.20 0.77 -3.15
N MET A 124 -2.14 1.05 -3.91
CA MET A 124 -0.86 0.34 -3.79
C MET A 124 -0.27 0.43 -2.39
N VAL A 125 -0.21 1.63 -1.79
CA VAL A 125 0.31 1.78 -0.42
C VAL A 125 -0.65 1.26 0.64
N ARG A 126 -1.93 1.17 0.35
CA ARG A 126 -2.91 0.50 1.21
C ARG A 126 -2.67 -1.02 1.27
N VAL A 127 -2.40 -1.64 0.12
CA VAL A 127 -2.15 -3.09 -0.01
C VAL A 127 -0.75 -3.45 0.49
N GLU A 128 0.24 -2.60 0.22
CA GLU A 128 1.64 -2.81 0.59
C GLU A 128 2.23 -1.54 1.23
N PRO A 129 1.96 -1.31 2.52
CA PRO A 129 2.43 -0.11 3.22
C PRO A 129 3.95 0.01 3.34
N ASP A 130 4.69 -1.10 3.20
CA ASP A 130 6.15 -1.10 3.19
C ASP A 130 6.74 -0.26 2.05
N LEU A 131 5.95 0.05 1.00
CA LEU A 131 6.32 1.02 -0.03
C LEU A 131 6.63 2.41 0.52
N LEU A 132 6.05 2.77 1.68
CA LEU A 132 6.33 4.04 2.35
C LEU A 132 7.60 4.00 3.19
N LEU A 133 8.06 2.81 3.60
CA LEU A 133 9.20 2.59 4.50
C LEU A 133 10.53 2.42 3.76
N VAL A 134 10.47 1.93 2.53
CA VAL A 134 11.67 1.66 1.73
C VAL A 134 12.27 2.95 1.20
N ASP A 135 13.61 3.02 1.20
CA ASP A 135 14.35 4.11 0.57
C ASP A 135 13.92 4.28 -0.90
N THR A 136 13.64 5.51 -1.30
CA THR A 136 13.13 5.82 -2.64
C THR A 136 14.13 5.49 -3.75
N THR A 137 15.44 5.51 -3.46
CA THR A 137 16.48 5.12 -4.40
C THR A 137 16.45 3.60 -4.62
N HIS A 138 16.30 2.85 -3.53
CA HIS A 138 16.14 1.39 -3.60
C HIS A 138 14.84 1.02 -4.32
N LEU A 139 13.74 1.67 -4.01
CA LEU A 139 12.45 1.46 -4.68
C LEU A 139 12.56 1.77 -6.19
N ALA A 140 13.20 2.87 -6.56
CA ALA A 140 13.42 3.23 -7.97
C ALA A 140 14.25 2.18 -8.71
N TYR A 141 15.29 1.63 -8.05
CA TYR A 141 16.15 0.60 -8.64
C TYR A 141 15.42 -0.74 -8.77
N SER A 142 14.96 -1.32 -7.66
CA SER A 142 14.30 -2.64 -7.64
C SER A 142 12.97 -2.62 -8.38
N GLY A 143 12.15 -1.61 -8.14
CA GLY A 143 10.87 -1.43 -8.83
C GLY A 143 11.05 -1.15 -10.32
N GLY A 144 12.08 -0.37 -10.69
CA GLY A 144 12.44 -0.14 -12.09
C GLY A 144 12.82 -1.42 -12.84
N ASP A 145 13.58 -2.31 -12.20
CA ASP A 145 13.93 -3.62 -12.75
C ASP A 145 12.70 -4.51 -12.94
N VAL A 146 11.81 -4.55 -11.95
CA VAL A 146 10.55 -5.28 -12.04
C VAL A 146 9.69 -4.74 -13.18
N MET A 147 9.48 -3.42 -13.24
CA MET A 147 8.68 -2.79 -14.30
C MET A 147 9.26 -3.05 -15.69
N ARG A 148 10.59 -3.01 -15.86
CA ARG A 148 11.24 -3.36 -17.12
C ARG A 148 10.96 -4.80 -17.49
N THR A 149 11.14 -5.75 -16.58
CA THR A 149 10.90 -7.17 -16.81
C THR A 149 9.43 -7.45 -17.18
N LEU A 150 8.49 -6.82 -16.49
CA LEU A 150 7.06 -6.95 -16.80
C LEU A 150 6.70 -6.38 -18.17
N ARG A 151 7.32 -5.27 -18.60
CA ARG A 151 7.12 -4.68 -19.93
C ARG A 151 7.73 -5.51 -21.06
N GLU A 152 8.72 -6.33 -20.76
CA GLU A 152 9.27 -7.31 -21.72
C GLU A 152 8.36 -8.53 -21.92
N MET A 153 7.38 -8.73 -21.05
CA MET A 153 6.37 -9.76 -21.20
C MET A 153 5.40 -9.42 -22.35
N PRO A 154 4.74 -10.40 -22.95
CA PRO A 154 3.74 -10.17 -23.99
C PRO A 154 2.40 -9.67 -23.40
N LEU A 155 2.47 -8.69 -22.50
CA LEU A 155 1.33 -8.07 -21.84
C LEU A 155 1.18 -6.62 -22.32
N PRO A 156 -0.04 -6.18 -22.62
CA PRO A 156 -0.32 -4.76 -22.83
C PRO A 156 0.01 -3.93 -21.58
N GLU A 157 0.47 -2.69 -21.76
CA GLU A 157 0.82 -1.79 -20.64
C GLU A 157 -0.30 -1.61 -19.60
N PRO A 158 -1.60 -1.51 -19.95
CA PRO A 158 -2.68 -1.48 -18.96
C PRO A 158 -2.70 -2.69 -18.03
N CYS A 159 -2.37 -3.88 -18.54
CA CYS A 159 -2.28 -5.10 -17.72
C CYS A 159 -1.08 -5.11 -16.80
N VAL A 160 0.08 -4.67 -17.28
CA VAL A 160 1.27 -4.52 -16.44
C VAL A 160 0.97 -3.56 -15.28
N ARG A 161 0.36 -2.43 -15.59
CA ARG A 161 -0.05 -1.45 -14.59
C ARG A 161 -1.03 -2.05 -13.56
N LEU A 162 -2.07 -2.72 -14.03
CA LEU A 162 -3.06 -3.36 -13.15
C LEU A 162 -2.41 -4.41 -12.25
N LEU A 163 -1.55 -5.28 -12.82
CA LEU A 163 -0.82 -6.30 -12.05
C LEU A 163 -0.04 -5.69 -10.89
N VAL A 164 0.73 -4.64 -11.17
CA VAL A 164 1.55 -3.99 -10.14
C VAL A 164 0.70 -3.19 -9.15
N THR A 165 -0.45 -2.69 -9.59
CA THR A 165 -1.40 -2.01 -8.69
C THR A 165 -2.03 -2.99 -7.70
N GLU A 166 -2.39 -4.20 -8.14
CA GLU A 166 -2.97 -5.23 -7.27
C GLU A 166 -1.92 -6.00 -6.45
N GLU A 167 -0.69 -6.14 -6.97
CA GLU A 167 0.44 -6.83 -6.33
C GLU A 167 1.64 -5.88 -6.14
N PRO A 168 1.51 -4.78 -5.41
CA PRO A 168 2.55 -3.76 -5.31
C PRO A 168 3.81 -4.26 -4.57
N GLY A 169 3.73 -5.35 -3.82
CA GLY A 169 4.88 -6.03 -3.21
C GLY A 169 5.94 -6.49 -4.22
N LEU A 170 5.58 -6.64 -5.50
CA LEU A 170 6.52 -6.91 -6.58
C LEU A 170 7.58 -5.81 -6.68
N LEU A 171 7.22 -4.54 -6.50
CA LEU A 171 8.15 -3.39 -6.57
C LEU A 171 9.22 -3.46 -5.48
N LEU A 172 8.94 -4.13 -4.37
CA LEU A 172 9.87 -4.36 -3.26
C LEU A 172 10.75 -5.61 -3.45
N GLY A 173 10.62 -6.30 -4.57
CA GLY A 173 11.27 -7.59 -4.77
C GLY A 173 10.72 -8.69 -3.84
N LYS A 174 9.56 -8.49 -3.22
CA LYS A 174 8.88 -9.52 -2.45
C LYS A 174 8.43 -10.64 -3.39
N GLY A 175 9.04 -11.80 -3.27
CA GLY A 175 8.85 -12.94 -4.16
C GLY A 175 9.98 -13.15 -5.17
N GLY A 176 10.90 -12.19 -5.30
CA GLY A 176 12.13 -12.29 -6.07
C GLY A 176 11.95 -12.44 -7.59
N LEU A 177 13.07 -12.56 -8.31
CA LEU A 177 13.14 -12.86 -9.74
C LEU A 177 12.37 -14.14 -10.11
N VAL A 178 12.35 -15.12 -9.21
CA VAL A 178 11.64 -16.40 -9.41
C VAL A 178 10.16 -16.18 -9.67
N ARG A 179 9.51 -15.29 -8.91
CA ARG A 179 8.08 -14.99 -9.12
C ARG A 179 7.85 -14.26 -10.44
N THR A 180 8.76 -13.36 -10.81
CA THR A 180 8.67 -12.63 -12.07
C THR A 180 8.85 -13.57 -13.27
N GLU A 181 9.75 -14.55 -13.19
CA GLU A 181 9.92 -15.58 -14.21
C GLU A 181 8.71 -16.51 -14.30
N GLN A 182 8.17 -16.95 -13.17
CA GLN A 182 6.93 -17.74 -13.14
C GLN A 182 5.75 -16.98 -13.74
N LEU A 183 5.61 -15.68 -13.42
CA LEU A 183 4.59 -14.83 -14.04
C LEU A 183 4.80 -14.71 -15.55
N ARG A 184 6.05 -14.65 -16.01
CA ARG A 184 6.40 -14.61 -17.43
C ARG A 184 5.99 -15.91 -18.15
N GLU A 185 6.29 -17.06 -17.56
CA GLU A 185 5.90 -18.37 -18.11
C GLU A 185 4.38 -18.50 -18.19
N GLN A 186 3.66 -18.16 -17.12
CA GLN A 186 2.20 -18.15 -17.07
C GLN A 186 1.60 -17.18 -18.10
N ALA A 187 2.18 -15.98 -18.24
CA ALA A 187 1.73 -15.00 -19.22
C ALA A 187 1.92 -15.49 -20.67
N LEU A 188 2.97 -16.25 -20.94
CA LEU A 188 3.20 -16.87 -22.24
C LEU A 188 2.21 -18.00 -22.51
N GLU A 189 1.93 -18.85 -21.54
CA GLU A 189 1.00 -19.97 -21.63
C GLU A 189 -0.44 -19.50 -21.88
N HIS A 190 -0.84 -18.38 -21.26
CA HIS A 190 -2.21 -17.86 -21.35
C HIS A 190 -2.35 -16.57 -22.16
N ARG A 191 -1.39 -16.32 -23.04
CA ARG A 191 -1.26 -15.08 -23.83
C ARG A 191 -2.55 -14.60 -24.47
N ASP A 192 -3.30 -15.51 -25.12
CA ASP A 192 -4.51 -15.13 -25.86
C ASP A 192 -5.65 -14.74 -24.93
N ASN A 193 -5.78 -15.42 -23.78
CA ASN A 193 -6.76 -15.08 -22.75
C ASN A 193 -6.43 -13.75 -22.09
N LEU A 194 -5.14 -13.52 -21.74
CA LEU A 194 -4.68 -12.26 -21.19
C LEU A 194 -4.90 -11.11 -22.16
N LYS A 195 -4.60 -11.31 -23.44
CA LYS A 195 -4.84 -10.31 -24.47
C LYS A 195 -6.31 -9.93 -24.56
N ALA A 196 -7.21 -10.92 -24.58
CA ALA A 196 -8.65 -10.67 -24.65
C ALA A 196 -9.18 -9.91 -23.42
N ILE A 197 -8.66 -10.22 -22.23
CA ILE A 197 -9.02 -9.49 -20.99
C ILE A 197 -8.47 -8.08 -21.01
N CYS A 198 -7.21 -7.92 -21.43
CA CYS A 198 -6.53 -6.65 -21.44
C CYS A 198 -7.03 -5.69 -22.53
N GLU A 199 -7.54 -6.19 -23.65
CA GLU A 199 -8.22 -5.39 -24.68
C GLU A 199 -9.52 -4.75 -24.13
N GLY A 200 -10.11 -5.34 -23.09
CA GLY A 200 -11.28 -4.81 -22.38
C GLY A 200 -10.95 -3.85 -21.22
N VAL A 201 -9.65 -3.64 -20.90
CA VAL A 201 -9.24 -2.70 -19.84
C VAL A 201 -9.36 -1.26 -20.36
N PRO A 202 -10.22 -0.41 -19.77
CA PRO A 202 -10.27 1.00 -20.11
C PRO A 202 -8.94 1.71 -19.83
N GLU A 203 -8.71 2.87 -20.44
CA GLU A 203 -7.50 3.68 -20.18
C GLU A 203 -7.36 4.12 -18.72
N ASP A 204 -8.49 4.25 -18.00
CA ASP A 204 -8.53 4.52 -16.56
C ASP A 204 -8.14 3.30 -15.69
N GLY A 205 -7.93 2.14 -16.31
CA GLY A 205 -7.29 0.98 -15.66
C GLY A 205 -8.19 0.10 -14.81
N TRP A 206 -9.51 0.29 -14.85
CA TRP A 206 -10.44 -0.54 -14.09
C TRP A 206 -11.02 -1.66 -14.94
N LEU A 207 -10.81 -2.90 -14.52
CA LEU A 207 -11.51 -4.07 -15.05
C LEU A 207 -12.90 -4.16 -14.41
N ASP A 208 -13.85 -4.74 -15.14
CA ASP A 208 -15.06 -5.20 -14.48
C ASP A 208 -14.70 -6.25 -13.38
N VAL A 209 -15.54 -6.32 -12.34
CA VAL A 209 -15.29 -7.13 -11.13
C VAL A 209 -14.96 -8.61 -11.47
N ARG A 210 -15.52 -9.16 -12.55
CA ARG A 210 -15.33 -10.56 -12.93
C ARG A 210 -13.96 -10.77 -13.57
N SER A 211 -13.55 -9.87 -14.45
CA SER A 211 -12.24 -9.86 -15.11
C SER A 211 -11.12 -9.56 -14.09
N GLN A 212 -11.36 -8.62 -13.17
CA GLN A 212 -10.45 -8.31 -12.08
C GLN A 212 -10.21 -9.53 -11.17
N ARG A 213 -11.27 -10.23 -10.77
CA ARG A 213 -11.17 -11.43 -9.93
C ARG A 213 -10.42 -12.56 -10.63
N TRP A 214 -10.66 -12.75 -11.93
CA TRP A 214 -9.92 -13.75 -12.71
C TRP A 214 -8.44 -13.37 -12.80
N PHE A 215 -8.13 -12.11 -13.10
CA PHE A 215 -6.78 -11.59 -13.23
C PHE A 215 -6.01 -11.74 -11.91
N THR A 216 -6.61 -11.33 -10.80
CA THR A 216 -6.02 -11.48 -9.46
C THR A 216 -5.77 -12.94 -9.13
N ASN A 217 -6.73 -13.83 -9.34
CA ASN A 217 -6.54 -15.27 -9.09
C ASN A 217 -5.43 -15.86 -9.94
N PHE A 218 -5.34 -15.46 -11.21
CA PHE A 218 -4.33 -15.94 -12.13
C PHE A 218 -2.91 -15.55 -11.70
N PHE A 219 -2.69 -14.28 -11.33
CA PHE A 219 -1.38 -13.79 -10.95
C PHE A 219 -1.01 -14.03 -9.47
N CYS A 220 -1.98 -14.18 -8.58
CA CYS A 220 -1.74 -14.46 -7.17
C CYS A 220 -1.59 -15.96 -6.85
N GLY A 221 -1.77 -16.85 -7.85
CA GLY A 221 -1.56 -18.29 -7.67
C GLY A 221 -2.62 -18.98 -6.81
N TYR A 222 -3.84 -18.46 -6.78
CA TYR A 222 -4.99 -19.09 -6.14
C TYR A 222 -5.68 -20.13 -7.04
N TYR A 223 -4.89 -20.94 -7.76
CA TYR A 223 -5.35 -22.13 -8.48
C TYR A 223 -4.73 -23.38 -7.88
#